data_4b217bf2b2c54d79a76c505cb4b500ce
#
_entry.id   4b217bf2b2c54d79a76c505cb4b500ce
#
_cell.length_a   1.000
_cell.length_b   1.000
_cell.length_c   1.000
_cell.angle_alpha   90.00
_cell.angle_beta   90.00
_cell.angle_gamma   90.00
#
_symmetry.space_group_name_H-M   'P 1'
#
loop_
_entity.id
_entity.type
_entity.pdbx_description
1 polymer ?
#
loop_
_entity_poly.entity_id
_entity_poly.type
_entity_poly.pdbx_seq_one_letter_code
_entity_poly.pdbx_strand_id
1 'polypeptide(L)'
;MSTRSASPPSAAATVPSALSDDPTKQTAKIFNPWNPRNKELQLKDAIRILRAYGWKGRINDLILFQKSCVHKSYVDRPDLWAEHSENGEPMVMAERPANCLPLREGDNEELEYLGDSVLGCIVATYLTQRYPGEGEGFLTRLRTRIVNNKMLGELAKQAGFGPWIVLSRHVEDVCDGRQNLRMLGSMLEAWTGALYKQEPTPGRGFQACYDWLVALMERHIDFVTLIHEDTNYKDQLLRWFQATYHVPPRYKEVEVVGPPHDRIFTMGVLYPNGQIMAKATARNKKVAEQEASRLAMERVAAQGESLDKV
;
A
#
# COMPACT_ATOMS: atom_id res chain seq x y z
N MET A 1 -8.27 70.61 -55.45
CA MET A 1 -6.81 70.45 -55.34
C MET A 1 -6.57 69.21 -54.47
N SER A 2 -6.12 68.20 -55.17
CA SER A 2 -5.94 66.84 -54.63
C SER A 2 -4.51 66.66 -54.12
N THR A 3 -4.30 66.17 -52.96
CA THR A 3 -3.01 65.67 -52.52
C THR A 3 -3.16 64.25 -51.99
N ARG A 4 -2.66 63.31 -52.72
CA ARG A 4 -2.47 61.90 -52.39
C ARG A 4 -1.36 61.81 -51.32
N SER A 5 -1.59 61.12 -50.25
CA SER A 5 -0.55 60.65 -49.31
C SER A 5 -0.28 59.17 -49.56
N ALA A 6 0.96 58.85 -49.77
CA ALA A 6 1.45 57.49 -50.03
C ALA A 6 1.62 56.74 -48.73
N SER A 7 1.24 55.44 -48.72
CA SER A 7 1.50 54.48 -47.67
C SER A 7 2.95 53.96 -47.76
N PRO A 8 3.64 53.74 -46.62
CA PRO A 8 4.95 53.08 -46.62
C PRO A 8 4.86 51.57 -46.79
N PRO A 9 5.92 50.90 -47.28
CA PRO A 9 5.91 49.49 -47.59
C PRO A 9 6.02 48.59 -46.36
N SER A 10 5.30 47.50 -46.42
CA SER A 10 5.32 46.37 -45.47
C SER A 10 6.73 45.80 -45.32
N ALA A 11 7.24 45.80 -44.08
CA ALA A 11 8.45 45.08 -43.71
C ALA A 11 8.14 43.56 -43.59
N ALA A 12 8.75 42.79 -44.48
CA ALA A 12 8.72 41.34 -44.41
C ALA A 12 9.45 40.85 -43.15
N ALA A 13 8.73 40.12 -42.29
CA ALA A 13 9.30 39.44 -41.15
C ALA A 13 10.19 38.29 -41.63
N THR A 14 11.46 38.42 -41.39
CA THR A 14 12.47 37.36 -41.62
C THR A 14 12.28 36.29 -40.52
N VAL A 15 11.90 35.09 -40.92
CA VAL A 15 11.90 33.91 -40.09
C VAL A 15 13.37 33.52 -39.84
N PRO A 16 13.84 33.35 -38.59
CA PRO A 16 15.15 32.77 -38.37
C PRO A 16 15.07 31.26 -38.60
N SER A 17 15.60 30.80 -39.70
CA SER A 17 16.02 29.41 -39.88
C SER A 17 17.36 29.25 -39.19
N ALA A 18 17.42 28.39 -38.18
CA ALA A 18 18.58 27.53 -37.88
C ALA A 18 18.30 26.76 -36.61
N LEU A 19 17.69 25.59 -36.73
CA LEU A 19 17.92 24.50 -35.80
C LEU A 19 19.35 24.04 -36.08
N SER A 20 20.30 24.42 -35.22
CA SER A 20 21.61 23.79 -35.18
C SER A 20 21.44 22.48 -34.47
N ASP A 21 21.48 21.36 -35.19
CA ASP A 21 21.68 20.02 -34.66
C ASP A 21 23.10 19.92 -34.13
N ASP A 22 23.27 20.31 -32.87
CA ASP A 22 24.46 20.02 -32.08
C ASP A 22 24.21 18.70 -31.34
N PRO A 23 24.84 17.57 -31.74
CA PRO A 23 24.65 16.26 -31.12
C PRO A 23 25.23 16.17 -29.70
N THR A 24 25.79 17.25 -29.17
CA THR A 24 26.37 17.30 -27.79
C THR A 24 25.45 17.93 -26.74
N LYS A 25 24.27 18.41 -27.11
CA LYS A 25 23.27 18.84 -26.11
C LYS A 25 22.61 17.62 -25.50
N GLN A 26 23.21 17.11 -24.41
CA GLN A 26 22.56 16.19 -23.47
C GLN A 26 21.22 16.80 -23.04
N THR A 27 20.12 16.21 -23.46
CA THR A 27 18.79 16.62 -23.06
C THR A 27 18.60 16.22 -21.60
N ALA A 28 18.63 17.18 -20.69
CA ALA A 28 18.41 16.95 -19.27
C ALA A 28 17.11 16.16 -19.06
N LYS A 29 17.17 15.06 -18.31
CA LYS A 29 16.01 14.23 -17.98
C LYS A 29 15.06 15.05 -17.08
N ILE A 30 13.84 15.32 -17.55
CA ILE A 30 12.86 16.11 -16.80
C ILE A 30 12.11 15.18 -15.83
N PHE A 31 12.22 15.47 -14.55
CA PHE A 31 11.42 14.84 -13.52
C PHE A 31 10.16 15.64 -13.26
N ASN A 32 8.98 15.01 -13.39
CA ASN A 32 7.70 15.64 -13.18
C ASN A 32 6.90 14.93 -12.06
N PRO A 33 6.99 15.39 -10.81
CA PRO A 33 6.23 14.83 -9.69
C PRO A 33 4.79 15.37 -9.60
N TRP A 34 4.47 16.46 -10.31
CA TRP A 34 3.25 17.25 -10.13
C TRP A 34 2.00 16.46 -10.47
N ASN A 35 1.15 16.26 -9.46
CA ASN A 35 -0.09 15.50 -9.58
C ASN A 35 -1.31 16.42 -9.30
N PRO A 36 -2.09 16.78 -10.32
CA PRO A 36 -3.25 17.67 -10.16
C PRO A 36 -4.43 17.01 -9.42
N ARG A 37 -4.39 15.69 -9.19
CA ARG A 37 -5.41 14.97 -8.41
C ARG A 37 -5.20 15.08 -6.90
N ASN A 38 -4.01 15.51 -6.46
CA ASN A 38 -3.73 15.71 -5.04
C ASN A 38 -4.62 16.82 -4.46
N LYS A 39 -5.17 16.55 -3.28
CA LYS A 39 -6.01 17.48 -2.54
C LYS A 39 -5.50 17.62 -1.11
N GLU A 40 -5.50 18.85 -0.62
CA GLU A 40 -5.19 19.12 0.79
C GLU A 40 -6.34 18.67 1.68
N LEU A 41 -6.04 17.83 2.67
CA LEU A 41 -7.02 17.41 3.68
C LEU A 41 -7.46 18.63 4.50
N GLN A 42 -8.76 18.89 4.53
CA GLN A 42 -9.34 19.98 5.29
C GLN A 42 -9.85 19.49 6.66
N LEU A 43 -9.89 20.39 7.64
CA LEU A 43 -10.36 20.08 9.00
C LEU A 43 -11.74 19.38 9.01
N LYS A 44 -12.68 19.87 8.19
CA LYS A 44 -14.02 19.29 8.06
C LYS A 44 -14.00 17.84 7.59
N ASP A 45 -13.05 17.48 6.71
CA ASP A 45 -12.94 16.13 6.14
C ASP A 45 -12.29 15.18 7.13
N ALA A 46 -11.24 15.63 7.83
CA ALA A 46 -10.64 14.88 8.92
C ALA A 46 -11.65 14.59 10.05
N ILE A 47 -12.40 15.60 10.47
CA ILE A 47 -13.48 15.44 11.46
C ILE A 47 -14.54 14.46 10.95
N ARG A 48 -14.95 14.53 9.69
CA ARG A 48 -15.94 13.61 9.11
C ARG A 48 -15.47 12.16 9.17
N ILE A 49 -14.21 11.90 8.78
CA ILE A 49 -13.61 10.56 8.84
C ILE A 49 -13.58 10.02 10.27
N LEU A 50 -13.13 10.82 11.23
CA LEU A 50 -13.05 10.42 12.64
C LEU A 50 -14.44 10.17 13.25
N ARG A 51 -15.39 11.08 13.01
CA ARG A 51 -16.75 10.99 13.54
C ARG A 51 -17.56 9.84 12.96
N ALA A 52 -17.26 9.41 11.74
CA ALA A 52 -17.92 8.26 11.12
C ALA A 52 -17.78 6.98 11.96
N TYR A 53 -16.74 6.90 12.79
CA TYR A 53 -16.46 5.78 13.68
C TYR A 53 -16.44 6.18 15.17
N GLY A 54 -17.32 7.12 15.52
CA GLY A 54 -17.65 7.41 16.91
C GLY A 54 -16.70 8.35 17.67
N TRP A 55 -15.59 8.81 17.06
CA TRP A 55 -14.70 9.76 17.71
C TRP A 55 -15.38 11.10 17.96
N LYS A 56 -15.29 11.62 19.20
CA LYS A 56 -15.98 12.84 19.66
C LYS A 56 -15.02 13.95 20.07
N GLY A 57 -13.72 13.74 19.91
CA GLY A 57 -12.69 14.70 20.31
C GLY A 57 -12.63 15.94 19.41
N ARG A 58 -11.60 16.74 19.63
CA ARG A 58 -11.24 17.89 18.78
C ARG A 58 -9.91 17.59 18.10
N ILE A 59 -9.78 17.97 16.85
CA ILE A 59 -8.48 17.99 16.16
C ILE A 59 -7.74 19.21 16.66
N ASN A 60 -6.66 18.98 17.41
CA ASN A 60 -5.79 20.01 17.96
C ASN A 60 -4.66 20.38 16.98
N ASP A 61 -4.23 19.42 16.18
CA ASP A 61 -3.17 19.56 15.19
C ASP A 61 -3.59 18.91 13.86
N LEU A 62 -4.11 19.71 12.94
CA LEU A 62 -4.48 19.24 11.61
C LEU A 62 -3.25 18.84 10.77
N ILE A 63 -2.08 19.43 11.05
CA ILE A 63 -0.84 19.18 10.29
C ILE A 63 -0.44 17.71 10.40
N LEU A 64 -0.62 17.09 11.57
CA LEU A 64 -0.37 15.65 11.75
C LEU A 64 -1.21 14.79 10.79
N PHE A 65 -2.49 15.11 10.65
CA PHE A 65 -3.39 14.39 9.73
C PHE A 65 -3.08 14.68 8.26
N GLN A 66 -2.67 15.90 7.93
CA GLN A 66 -2.21 16.24 6.60
C GLN A 66 -0.91 15.49 6.27
N LYS A 67 0.06 15.43 7.21
CA LYS A 67 1.31 14.68 7.06
C LYS A 67 1.04 13.18 6.88
N SER A 68 0.07 12.60 7.61
CA SER A 68 -0.29 11.17 7.45
C SER A 68 -0.78 10.81 6.04
N CYS A 69 -1.26 11.78 5.27
CA CYS A 69 -1.69 11.60 3.89
C CYS A 69 -0.56 11.64 2.87
N VAL A 70 0.66 12.06 3.24
CA VAL A 70 1.76 12.32 2.29
C VAL A 70 2.59 11.07 2.07
N HIS A 71 2.52 10.51 0.86
CA HIS A 71 3.41 9.44 0.43
C HIS A 71 4.80 10.00 0.09
N LYS A 72 5.88 9.28 0.40
CA LYS A 72 7.28 9.68 0.16
C LYS A 72 7.60 10.13 -1.26
N SER A 73 6.81 9.72 -2.24
CA SER A 73 6.99 10.15 -3.63
C SER A 73 6.64 11.61 -3.89
N TYR A 74 6.03 12.32 -2.92
CA TYR A 74 5.64 13.73 -3.06
C TYR A 74 6.38 14.63 -2.08
N VAL A 75 7.58 14.23 -1.68
CA VAL A 75 8.45 15.00 -0.79
C VAL A 75 9.53 15.69 -1.60
N ASP A 76 9.91 16.91 -1.21
CA ASP A 76 11.04 17.63 -1.78
C ASP A 76 12.34 17.05 -1.24
N ARG A 77 13.05 16.30 -2.08
CA ARG A 77 14.31 15.63 -1.73
C ARG A 77 15.34 15.84 -2.83
N PRO A 78 15.96 17.02 -2.86
CA PRO A 78 16.92 17.39 -3.91
C PRO A 78 18.14 16.47 -3.96
N ASP A 79 18.54 15.88 -2.84
CA ASP A 79 19.57 14.85 -2.72
C ASP A 79 19.25 13.58 -3.53
N LEU A 80 18.01 13.10 -3.48
CA LEU A 80 17.59 11.94 -4.27
C LEU A 80 17.46 12.23 -5.77
N TRP A 81 17.16 13.47 -6.12
CA TRP A 81 17.11 13.87 -7.53
C TRP A 81 18.50 13.86 -8.19
N ALA A 82 19.54 14.14 -7.40
CA ALA A 82 20.92 14.08 -7.87
C ALA A 82 21.44 12.64 -8.06
N GLU A 83 20.99 11.69 -7.22
CA GLU A 83 21.41 10.28 -7.27
C GLU A 83 20.76 9.47 -8.41
N HIS A 84 19.58 9.88 -8.92
CA HIS A 84 18.84 9.15 -9.96
C HIS A 84 19.30 9.47 -11.38
N SER A 85 20.42 10.16 -11.54
CA SER A 85 21.07 10.36 -12.81
C SER A 85 21.84 9.08 -13.22
N GLU A 86 21.18 8.16 -13.92
CA GLU A 86 21.75 6.87 -14.33
C GLU A 86 22.99 7.00 -15.24
N ASN A 87 23.29 8.18 -15.77
CA ASN A 87 24.41 8.42 -16.67
C ASN A 87 25.16 9.73 -16.40
N GLY A 88 25.06 10.33 -15.19
CA GLY A 88 25.66 11.63 -14.91
C GLY A 88 24.94 12.82 -15.57
N GLU A 89 23.78 12.61 -16.19
CA GLU A 89 22.97 13.68 -16.76
C GLU A 89 22.18 14.40 -15.66
N PRO A 90 22.20 15.75 -15.61
CA PRO A 90 21.49 16.50 -14.59
C PRO A 90 19.98 16.29 -14.75
N MET A 91 19.31 15.85 -13.68
CA MET A 91 17.86 15.79 -13.64
C MET A 91 17.30 17.17 -13.28
N VAL A 92 16.40 17.70 -14.10
CA VAL A 92 15.74 18.98 -13.88
C VAL A 92 14.29 18.74 -13.49
N MET A 93 13.86 19.36 -12.38
CA MET A 93 12.46 19.30 -11.98
C MET A 93 11.61 20.17 -12.92
N ALA A 94 10.47 19.62 -13.36
CA ALA A 94 9.48 20.37 -14.13
C ALA A 94 8.92 21.55 -13.30
N GLU A 95 8.57 22.64 -13.95
CA GLU A 95 7.90 23.75 -13.29
C GLU A 95 6.56 23.29 -12.71
N ARG A 96 6.25 23.77 -11.49
CA ARG A 96 5.01 23.42 -10.81
C ARG A 96 3.79 24.08 -11.46
N PRO A 97 2.82 23.30 -11.98
CA PRO A 97 1.55 23.85 -12.46
C PRO A 97 0.77 24.50 -11.31
N ALA A 98 0.04 25.60 -11.62
CA ALA A 98 -0.72 26.37 -10.61
C ALA A 98 -1.80 25.53 -9.88
N ASN A 99 -2.32 24.48 -10.52
CA ASN A 99 -3.33 23.57 -9.97
C ASN A 99 -2.75 22.38 -9.19
N CYS A 100 -1.43 22.35 -8.97
CA CYS A 100 -0.78 21.29 -8.19
C CYS A 100 -0.35 21.80 -6.82
N LEU A 101 -0.49 20.94 -5.79
CA LEU A 101 0.05 21.21 -4.48
C LEU A 101 1.58 21.35 -4.53
N PRO A 102 2.21 22.15 -3.65
CA PRO A 102 3.66 22.14 -3.51
C PRO A 102 4.13 20.77 -2.98
N LEU A 103 5.38 20.39 -3.29
CA LEU A 103 6.02 19.25 -2.63
C LEU A 103 6.07 19.49 -1.12
N ARG A 104 6.12 18.42 -0.36
CA ARG A 104 6.12 18.46 1.10
C ARG A 104 7.54 18.35 1.65
N GLU A 105 7.76 18.87 2.85
CA GLU A 105 9.05 18.77 3.56
C GLU A 105 9.26 17.38 4.17
N GLY A 106 8.19 16.61 4.38
CA GLY A 106 8.25 15.26 4.96
C GLY A 106 7.04 14.41 4.57
N ASP A 107 7.23 13.11 4.68
CA ASP A 107 6.25 12.07 4.40
C ASP A 107 5.58 11.54 5.67
N ASN A 108 4.83 10.46 5.50
CA ASN A 108 4.09 9.79 6.56
C ASN A 108 4.85 8.67 7.27
N GLU A 109 6.08 8.34 6.89
CA GLU A 109 6.79 7.13 7.40
C GLU A 109 7.00 7.15 8.92
N GLU A 110 7.29 8.32 9.54
CA GLU A 110 7.40 8.45 11.00
C GLU A 110 6.08 8.14 11.72
N LEU A 111 4.98 8.65 11.17
CA LEU A 111 3.64 8.42 11.73
C LEU A 111 3.16 7.00 11.48
N GLU A 112 3.50 6.41 10.33
CA GLU A 112 3.26 5.01 9.98
C GLU A 112 3.96 4.08 10.99
N TYR A 113 5.26 4.30 11.26
CA TYR A 113 6.02 3.52 12.24
C TYR A 113 5.36 3.51 13.63
N LEU A 114 4.96 4.68 14.12
CA LEU A 114 4.28 4.79 15.41
C LEU A 114 2.89 4.13 15.36
N GLY A 115 2.15 4.41 14.30
CA GLY A 115 0.78 3.92 14.12
C GLY A 115 0.68 2.42 13.97
N ASP A 116 1.60 1.77 13.25
CA ASP A 116 1.69 0.30 13.17
C ASP A 116 1.82 -0.32 14.57
N SER A 117 2.73 0.21 15.39
CA SER A 117 2.93 -0.28 16.76
C SER A 117 1.68 -0.12 17.62
N VAL A 118 1.02 1.03 17.57
CA VAL A 118 -0.22 1.33 18.30
C VAL A 118 -1.37 0.45 17.81
N LEU A 119 -1.57 0.35 16.51
CA LEU A 119 -2.57 -0.48 15.86
C LEU A 119 -2.38 -1.96 16.22
N GLY A 120 -1.14 -2.44 16.16
CA GLY A 120 -0.81 -3.82 16.54
C GLY A 120 -1.16 -4.15 18.00
N CYS A 121 -0.93 -3.21 18.93
CA CYS A 121 -1.31 -3.34 20.33
C CYS A 121 -2.84 -3.31 20.51
N ILE A 122 -3.54 -2.41 19.80
CA ILE A 122 -5.00 -2.30 19.83
C ILE A 122 -5.66 -3.57 19.35
N VAL A 123 -5.23 -4.11 18.19
CA VAL A 123 -5.79 -5.36 17.65
C VAL A 123 -5.56 -6.52 18.60
N ALA A 124 -4.37 -6.65 19.20
CA ALA A 124 -4.11 -7.70 20.20
C ALA A 124 -5.02 -7.56 21.42
N THR A 125 -5.17 -6.35 21.98
CA THR A 125 -6.04 -6.06 23.11
C THR A 125 -7.50 -6.40 22.79
N TYR A 126 -7.98 -5.93 21.64
CA TYR A 126 -9.35 -6.17 21.19
C TYR A 126 -9.64 -7.67 21.01
N LEU A 127 -8.75 -8.43 20.35
CA LEU A 127 -8.94 -9.86 20.13
C LEU A 127 -8.95 -10.66 21.42
N THR A 128 -8.08 -10.33 22.36
CA THR A 128 -8.03 -10.97 23.69
C THR A 128 -9.34 -10.76 24.46
N GLN A 129 -9.95 -9.58 24.35
CA GLN A 129 -11.23 -9.27 25.00
C GLN A 129 -12.41 -9.92 24.27
N ARG A 130 -12.39 -9.98 22.94
CA ARG A 130 -13.47 -10.54 22.14
C ARG A 130 -13.54 -12.07 22.20
N TYR A 131 -12.39 -12.72 22.31
CA TYR A 131 -12.26 -14.18 22.30
C TYR A 131 -11.57 -14.70 23.58
N PRO A 132 -12.23 -14.54 24.75
CA PRO A 132 -11.65 -14.99 26.00
C PRO A 132 -11.54 -16.52 26.03
N GLY A 133 -10.40 -17.04 26.48
CA GLY A 133 -10.15 -18.48 26.54
C GLY A 133 -9.55 -19.10 25.30
N GLU A 134 -9.50 -18.36 24.17
CA GLU A 134 -8.78 -18.82 22.97
C GLU A 134 -7.26 -18.76 23.18
N GLY A 135 -6.55 -19.77 22.68
CA GLY A 135 -5.11 -19.86 22.80
C GLY A 135 -4.34 -18.85 21.94
N GLU A 136 -3.08 -18.62 22.29
CA GLU A 136 -2.16 -17.69 21.62
C GLU A 136 -2.10 -17.93 20.10
N GLY A 137 -2.08 -19.19 19.67
CA GLY A 137 -2.03 -19.54 18.24
C GLY A 137 -3.25 -19.04 17.45
N PHE A 138 -4.47 -19.12 18.03
CA PHE A 138 -5.68 -18.57 17.40
C PHE A 138 -5.60 -17.04 17.30
N LEU A 139 -5.26 -16.37 18.41
CA LEU A 139 -5.16 -14.91 18.46
C LEU A 139 -4.11 -14.35 17.49
N THR A 140 -2.97 -15.01 17.40
CA THR A 140 -1.88 -14.63 16.47
C THR A 140 -2.30 -14.80 15.02
N ARG A 141 -2.95 -15.90 14.66
CA ARG A 141 -3.47 -16.09 13.29
C ARG A 141 -4.48 -15.01 12.93
N LEU A 142 -5.45 -14.74 13.81
CA LEU A 142 -6.48 -13.74 13.55
C LEU A 142 -5.90 -12.33 13.47
N ARG A 143 -4.97 -11.98 14.37
CA ARG A 143 -4.23 -10.71 14.31
C ARG A 143 -3.53 -10.54 12.97
N THR A 144 -2.77 -11.54 12.49
CA THR A 144 -2.05 -11.47 11.21
C THR A 144 -2.98 -11.23 10.03
N ARG A 145 -4.21 -11.72 10.09
CA ARG A 145 -5.23 -11.47 9.05
C ARG A 145 -5.78 -10.06 9.07
N ILE A 146 -5.82 -9.42 10.23
CA ILE A 146 -6.32 -8.05 10.39
C ILE A 146 -5.22 -7.04 10.03
N VAL A 147 -3.99 -7.23 10.54
CA VAL A 147 -2.90 -6.25 10.39
C VAL A 147 -2.07 -6.43 9.11
N ASN A 148 -2.56 -7.15 8.12
CA ASN A 148 -1.87 -7.21 6.83
C ASN A 148 -2.27 -6.06 5.90
N ASN A 149 -1.36 -5.72 4.98
CA ASN A 149 -1.54 -4.60 4.05
C ASN A 149 -2.84 -4.63 3.24
N LYS A 150 -3.35 -5.84 2.91
CA LYS A 150 -4.61 -5.97 2.15
C LYS A 150 -5.79 -5.54 3.01
N MET A 151 -5.93 -6.09 4.22
CA MET A 151 -7.03 -5.78 5.12
C MET A 151 -6.98 -4.31 5.56
N LEU A 152 -5.80 -3.81 5.97
CA LEU A 152 -5.64 -2.41 6.35
C LEU A 152 -5.97 -1.46 5.20
N GLY A 153 -5.56 -1.82 3.96
CA GLY A 153 -5.89 -1.07 2.76
C GLY A 153 -7.39 -1.04 2.46
N GLU A 154 -8.08 -2.15 2.64
CA GLU A 154 -9.54 -2.20 2.48
C GLU A 154 -10.25 -1.36 3.56
N LEU A 155 -9.81 -1.43 4.83
CA LEU A 155 -10.32 -0.59 5.90
C LEU A 155 -10.11 0.90 5.61
N ALA A 156 -8.92 1.28 5.13
CA ALA A 156 -8.60 2.64 4.71
C ALA A 156 -9.51 3.13 3.57
N LYS A 157 -9.78 2.26 2.60
CA LYS A 157 -10.69 2.52 1.49
C LYS A 157 -12.13 2.73 1.98
N GLN A 158 -12.62 1.90 2.90
CA GLN A 158 -13.93 2.05 3.53
C GLN A 158 -14.02 3.30 4.39
N ALA A 159 -12.93 3.70 5.04
CA ALA A 159 -12.84 4.97 5.78
C ALA A 159 -12.82 6.22 4.86
N GLY A 160 -12.66 6.03 3.54
CA GLY A 160 -12.69 7.11 2.56
C GLY A 160 -11.36 7.86 2.43
N PHE A 161 -10.22 7.20 2.63
CA PHE A 161 -8.89 7.81 2.58
C PHE A 161 -8.39 8.09 1.15
N GLY A 162 -8.82 7.29 0.17
CA GLY A 162 -8.33 7.39 -1.21
C GLY A 162 -8.26 8.81 -1.80
N PRO A 163 -9.27 9.69 -1.62
CA PRO A 163 -9.22 11.06 -2.13
C PRO A 163 -8.12 11.96 -1.53
N TRP A 164 -7.60 11.60 -0.36
CA TRP A 164 -6.71 12.44 0.45
C TRP A 164 -5.24 12.06 0.37
N ILE A 165 -4.92 10.87 -0.16
CA ILE A 165 -3.52 10.47 -0.34
C ILE A 165 -2.84 11.42 -1.34
N VAL A 166 -1.69 11.96 -0.93
CA VAL A 166 -0.86 12.89 -1.70
C VAL A 166 0.35 12.12 -2.22
N LEU A 167 0.46 11.98 -3.54
CA LEU A 167 1.46 11.15 -4.20
C LEU A 167 1.89 11.74 -5.57
N SER A 168 3.06 11.34 -6.07
CA SER A 168 3.55 11.83 -7.35
C SER A 168 2.71 11.33 -8.52
N ARG A 169 2.79 12.06 -9.62
CA ARG A 169 2.10 11.69 -10.87
C ARG A 169 2.48 10.29 -11.34
N HIS A 170 3.75 9.93 -11.27
CA HIS A 170 4.21 8.59 -11.66
C HIS A 170 3.54 7.49 -10.81
N VAL A 171 3.51 7.66 -9.49
CA VAL A 171 2.88 6.69 -8.58
C VAL A 171 1.36 6.62 -8.80
N GLU A 172 0.71 7.75 -9.12
CA GLU A 172 -0.71 7.79 -9.49
C GLU A 172 -1.01 7.00 -10.76
N ASP A 173 -0.27 7.31 -11.84
CA ASP A 173 -0.64 6.86 -13.19
C ASP A 173 -0.09 5.44 -13.50
N VAL A 174 1.08 5.07 -12.95
CA VAL A 174 1.76 3.79 -13.25
C VAL A 174 1.49 2.72 -12.19
N CYS A 175 1.42 3.11 -10.91
CA CYS A 175 1.26 2.17 -9.80
C CYS A 175 -0.18 2.09 -9.28
N ASP A 176 -1.13 2.82 -9.89
CA ASP A 176 -2.51 2.99 -9.40
C ASP A 176 -2.52 3.35 -7.90
N GLY A 177 -1.62 4.27 -7.50
CA GLY A 177 -1.26 4.50 -6.11
C GLY A 177 -2.43 4.84 -5.21
N ARG A 178 -3.44 5.55 -5.73
CA ARG A 178 -4.64 5.94 -4.98
C ARG A 178 -5.58 4.78 -4.67
N GLN A 179 -5.50 3.66 -5.40
CA GLN A 179 -6.24 2.42 -5.17
C GLN A 179 -5.36 1.31 -4.59
N ASN A 180 -4.06 1.55 -4.48
CA ASN A 180 -3.11 0.57 -3.99
C ASN A 180 -3.32 0.30 -2.50
N LEU A 181 -3.74 -0.92 -2.17
CA LEU A 181 -4.08 -1.31 -0.80
C LEU A 181 -2.90 -1.19 0.17
N ARG A 182 -1.67 -1.41 -0.31
CA ARG A 182 -0.49 -1.24 0.54
C ARG A 182 -0.31 0.24 0.93
N MET A 183 -0.43 1.16 -0.03
CA MET A 183 -0.29 2.59 0.24
C MET A 183 -1.42 3.11 1.12
N LEU A 184 -2.64 2.63 0.90
CA LEU A 184 -3.78 2.97 1.75
C LEU A 184 -3.65 2.39 3.16
N GLY A 185 -3.10 1.18 3.31
CA GLY A 185 -2.78 0.57 4.60
C GLY A 185 -1.75 1.41 5.38
N SER A 186 -0.63 1.76 4.75
CA SER A 186 0.37 2.67 5.34
C SER A 186 -0.23 4.02 5.75
N MET A 187 -1.16 4.56 4.95
CA MET A 187 -1.88 5.78 5.33
C MET A 187 -2.78 5.58 6.55
N LEU A 188 -3.44 4.42 6.72
CA LEU A 188 -4.25 4.11 7.90
C LEU A 188 -3.38 4.00 9.16
N GLU A 189 -2.22 3.36 9.05
CA GLU A 189 -1.23 3.30 10.13
C GLU A 189 -0.76 4.71 10.49
N ALA A 190 -0.35 5.51 9.50
CA ALA A 190 0.07 6.90 9.71
C ALA A 190 -1.04 7.79 10.32
N TRP A 191 -2.30 7.56 9.91
CA TRP A 191 -3.45 8.25 10.49
C TRP A 191 -3.66 7.88 11.96
N THR A 192 -3.47 6.60 12.30
CA THR A 192 -3.49 6.12 13.68
C THR A 192 -2.39 6.80 14.50
N GLY A 193 -1.17 6.90 13.95
CA GLY A 193 -0.07 7.65 14.56
C GLY A 193 -0.39 9.12 14.78
N ALA A 194 -1.05 9.77 13.81
CA ALA A 194 -1.50 11.16 13.94
C ALA A 194 -2.55 11.34 15.03
N LEU A 195 -3.55 10.45 15.09
CA LEU A 195 -4.59 10.46 16.11
C LEU A 195 -4.00 10.21 17.51
N TYR A 196 -3.01 9.33 17.62
CA TYR A 196 -2.29 9.08 18.86
C TYR A 196 -1.49 10.31 19.32
N LYS A 197 -0.70 10.92 18.41
CA LYS A 197 0.21 12.04 18.74
C LYS A 197 -0.51 13.33 19.08
N GLN A 198 -1.69 13.59 18.52
CA GLN A 198 -2.43 14.81 18.81
C GLN A 198 -3.01 14.89 20.22
N GLU A 199 -3.15 13.75 20.90
CA GLU A 199 -3.70 13.69 22.24
C GLU A 199 -2.65 14.10 23.30
N PRO A 200 -3.07 14.74 24.41
CA PRO A 200 -2.13 15.33 25.35
C PRO A 200 -1.30 14.31 26.15
N THR A 201 -1.73 13.06 26.18
CA THR A 201 -1.00 11.98 26.86
C THR A 201 -1.08 10.66 26.05
N PRO A 202 -0.05 9.79 26.14
CA PRO A 202 -0.07 8.49 25.48
C PRO A 202 -1.29 7.63 25.80
N GLY A 203 -1.76 7.63 27.06
CA GLY A 203 -2.95 6.85 27.47
C GLY A 203 -4.23 7.36 26.78
N ARG A 204 -4.41 8.67 26.65
CA ARG A 204 -5.55 9.25 25.91
C ARG A 204 -5.42 9.00 24.42
N GLY A 205 -4.21 9.09 23.88
CA GLY A 205 -3.93 8.74 22.49
C GLY A 205 -4.28 7.31 22.18
N PHE A 206 -3.87 6.36 23.03
CA PHE A 206 -4.23 4.96 22.89
C PHE A 206 -5.75 4.75 22.93
N GLN A 207 -6.45 5.34 23.89
CA GLN A 207 -7.91 5.20 24.01
C GLN A 207 -8.64 5.76 22.79
N ALA A 208 -8.24 6.94 22.30
CA ALA A 208 -8.83 7.55 21.11
C ALA A 208 -8.65 6.67 19.87
N CYS A 209 -7.44 6.10 19.67
CA CYS A 209 -7.15 5.17 18.60
C CYS A 209 -7.92 3.84 18.78
N TYR A 210 -8.00 3.32 20.00
CA TYR A 210 -8.72 2.07 20.30
C TYR A 210 -10.20 2.20 19.93
N ASP A 211 -10.88 3.23 20.43
CA ASP A 211 -12.31 3.44 20.18
C ASP A 211 -12.59 3.58 18.68
N TRP A 212 -11.75 4.36 17.99
CA TRP A 212 -11.92 4.63 16.56
C TRP A 212 -11.63 3.40 15.68
N LEU A 213 -10.52 2.70 15.92
CA LEU A 213 -10.12 1.51 15.15
C LEU A 213 -11.06 0.34 15.40
N VAL A 214 -11.48 0.11 16.64
CA VAL A 214 -12.44 -0.96 16.97
C VAL A 214 -13.76 -0.72 16.25
N ALA A 215 -14.28 0.52 16.27
CA ALA A 215 -15.51 0.85 15.53
C ALA A 215 -15.35 0.69 14.02
N LEU A 216 -14.18 1.00 13.45
CA LEU A 216 -13.87 0.77 12.04
C LEU A 216 -13.86 -0.73 11.72
N MET A 217 -13.17 -1.54 12.52
CA MET A 217 -13.07 -2.99 12.35
C MET A 217 -14.43 -3.67 12.48
N GLU A 218 -15.18 -3.37 13.54
CA GLU A 218 -16.51 -3.97 13.79
C GLU A 218 -17.52 -3.66 12.67
N ARG A 219 -17.38 -2.51 12.02
CA ARG A 219 -18.28 -2.13 10.92
C ARG A 219 -17.95 -2.84 9.61
N HIS A 220 -16.68 -3.12 9.35
CA HIS A 220 -16.22 -3.52 8.01
C HIS A 220 -15.58 -4.91 7.94
N ILE A 221 -15.28 -5.54 9.07
CA ILE A 221 -14.74 -6.91 9.08
C ILE A 221 -15.84 -7.88 9.47
N ASP A 222 -16.12 -8.83 8.59
CA ASP A 222 -16.87 -10.02 8.94
C ASP A 222 -15.94 -11.01 9.65
N PHE A 223 -15.97 -10.97 10.99
CA PHE A 223 -15.12 -11.83 11.82
C PHE A 223 -15.48 -13.31 11.69
N VAL A 224 -16.74 -13.66 11.40
CA VAL A 224 -17.16 -15.06 11.20
C VAL A 224 -16.47 -15.60 9.95
N THR A 225 -16.61 -14.91 8.83
CA THR A 225 -15.92 -15.27 7.58
C THR A 225 -14.40 -15.26 7.78
N LEU A 226 -13.85 -14.23 8.45
CA LEU A 226 -12.42 -14.13 8.71
C LEU A 226 -11.87 -15.32 9.52
N ILE A 227 -12.61 -15.86 10.47
CA ILE A 227 -12.22 -17.03 11.28
C ILE A 227 -12.29 -18.32 10.46
N HIS A 228 -13.35 -18.48 9.66
CA HIS A 228 -13.58 -19.71 8.89
C HIS A 228 -12.71 -19.82 7.64
N GLU A 229 -12.41 -18.70 7.00
CA GLU A 229 -11.54 -18.66 5.82
C GLU A 229 -10.06 -18.74 6.23
N ASP A 230 -9.58 -19.91 6.68
CA ASP A 230 -8.13 -20.10 6.84
C ASP A 230 -7.47 -20.21 5.46
N THR A 231 -7.03 -19.07 4.93
CA THR A 231 -6.35 -18.99 3.63
C THR A 231 -4.84 -19.28 3.73
N ASN A 232 -4.30 -19.55 4.91
CA ASN A 232 -2.90 -19.92 5.05
C ASN A 232 -2.70 -21.43 4.83
N TYR A 233 -2.95 -21.86 3.62
CA TYR A 233 -2.86 -23.27 3.25
C TYR A 233 -1.47 -23.90 3.47
N LYS A 234 -0.40 -23.10 3.42
CA LYS A 234 0.95 -23.59 3.74
C LYS A 234 1.08 -23.97 5.21
N ASP A 235 0.50 -23.19 6.12
CA ASP A 235 0.49 -23.48 7.55
C ASP A 235 -0.44 -24.65 7.88
N GLN A 236 -1.63 -24.72 7.28
CA GLN A 236 -2.52 -25.86 7.42
C GLN A 236 -1.84 -27.15 6.97
N LEU A 237 -1.20 -27.12 5.80
CA LEU A 237 -0.49 -28.26 5.25
C LEU A 237 0.72 -28.64 6.13
N LEU A 238 1.45 -27.66 6.68
CA LEU A 238 2.56 -27.93 7.62
C LEU A 238 2.06 -28.66 8.86
N ARG A 239 0.98 -28.20 9.48
CA ARG A 239 0.37 -28.84 10.67
C ARG A 239 -0.08 -30.28 10.33
N TRP A 240 -0.77 -30.45 9.22
CA TRP A 240 -1.21 -31.77 8.79
C TRP A 240 -0.03 -32.71 8.50
N PHE A 241 1.03 -32.26 7.84
CA PHE A 241 2.24 -33.05 7.58
C PHE A 241 2.96 -33.43 8.89
N GLN A 242 3.06 -32.50 9.83
CA GLN A 242 3.66 -32.78 11.13
C GLN A 242 2.86 -33.80 11.94
N ALA A 243 1.53 -33.71 11.91
CA ALA A 243 0.66 -34.66 12.60
C ALA A 243 0.67 -36.05 11.94
N THR A 244 0.68 -36.10 10.60
CA THR A 244 0.54 -37.36 9.86
C THR A 244 1.88 -38.07 9.59
N TYR A 245 2.88 -37.27 9.23
CA TYR A 245 4.18 -37.80 8.79
C TYR A 245 5.35 -37.45 9.72
N HIS A 246 5.16 -36.59 10.70
CA HIS A 246 6.20 -36.05 11.61
C HIS A 246 7.35 -35.32 10.90
N VAL A 247 7.13 -34.85 9.68
CA VAL A 247 8.10 -34.09 8.87
C VAL A 247 7.41 -32.88 8.21
N PRO A 248 8.13 -31.79 7.91
CA PRO A 248 7.54 -30.66 7.19
C PRO A 248 7.31 -31.01 5.70
N PRO A 249 6.31 -30.38 5.03
CA PRO A 249 6.11 -30.51 3.60
C PRO A 249 7.32 -29.93 2.82
N ARG A 250 7.68 -30.58 1.71
CA ARG A 250 8.71 -30.09 0.81
C ARG A 250 8.08 -29.56 -0.47
N TYR A 251 8.65 -28.46 -0.98
CA TYR A 251 8.22 -27.85 -2.23
C TYR A 251 9.30 -28.03 -3.28
N LYS A 252 8.90 -28.33 -4.51
CA LYS A 252 9.79 -28.49 -5.66
C LYS A 252 9.32 -27.60 -6.80
N GLU A 253 10.25 -26.89 -7.42
CA GLU A 253 10.01 -26.23 -8.69
C GLU A 253 9.89 -27.31 -9.78
N VAL A 254 8.71 -27.41 -10.37
CA VAL A 254 8.40 -28.43 -11.40
C VAL A 254 8.73 -27.88 -12.77
N GLU A 255 8.40 -26.61 -13.02
CA GLU A 255 8.57 -25.96 -14.30
C GLU A 255 8.66 -24.43 -14.14
N VAL A 256 9.44 -23.80 -15.02
CA VAL A 256 9.48 -22.33 -15.16
C VAL A 256 9.36 -21.99 -16.62
N VAL A 257 8.35 -21.18 -16.98
CA VAL A 257 8.06 -20.77 -18.36
C VAL A 257 8.08 -19.25 -18.46
N GLY A 258 8.54 -18.71 -19.57
CA GLY A 258 8.51 -17.28 -19.89
C GLY A 258 9.86 -16.57 -19.75
N PRO A 259 9.95 -15.33 -20.27
CA PRO A 259 11.15 -14.50 -20.23
C PRO A 259 11.44 -14.02 -18.81
N PRO A 260 12.66 -13.53 -18.50
CA PRO A 260 13.05 -13.12 -17.13
C PRO A 260 12.12 -12.15 -16.42
N HIS A 261 11.43 -11.27 -17.17
CA HIS A 261 10.53 -10.26 -16.65
C HIS A 261 9.06 -10.69 -16.55
N ASP A 262 8.69 -11.87 -17.12
CA ASP A 262 7.34 -12.42 -17.04
C ASP A 262 7.38 -13.95 -16.88
N ARG A 263 8.07 -14.41 -15.84
CA ARG A 263 8.18 -15.84 -15.52
C ARG A 263 6.92 -16.35 -14.83
N ILE A 264 6.52 -17.54 -15.26
CA ILE A 264 5.45 -18.32 -14.63
C ILE A 264 6.11 -19.53 -13.98
N PHE A 265 5.85 -19.74 -12.70
CA PHE A 265 6.42 -20.82 -11.90
C PHE A 265 5.37 -21.87 -11.60
N THR A 266 5.66 -23.13 -11.89
CA THR A 266 4.88 -24.27 -11.43
C THR A 266 5.58 -24.89 -10.22
N MET A 267 4.95 -24.80 -9.04
CA MET A 267 5.46 -25.38 -7.79
C MET A 267 4.65 -26.62 -7.43
N GLY A 268 5.33 -27.65 -6.96
CA GLY A 268 4.73 -28.89 -6.48
C GLY A 268 4.99 -29.11 -4.99
N VAL A 269 3.97 -29.58 -4.27
CA VAL A 269 4.10 -30.12 -2.92
C VAL A 269 4.42 -31.60 -3.03
N LEU A 270 5.40 -32.09 -2.26
CA LEU A 270 5.83 -33.48 -2.28
C LEU A 270 5.36 -34.23 -1.03
N TYR A 271 4.90 -35.47 -1.23
CA TYR A 271 4.81 -36.44 -0.16
C TYR A 271 6.21 -36.81 0.41
N PRO A 272 6.31 -37.39 1.61
CA PRO A 272 7.59 -37.84 2.15
C PRO A 272 8.38 -38.80 1.22
N ASN A 273 7.67 -39.57 0.40
CA ASN A 273 8.26 -40.48 -0.60
C ASN A 273 8.76 -39.78 -1.88
N GLY A 274 8.63 -38.46 -1.98
CA GLY A 274 9.07 -37.64 -3.12
C GLY A 274 8.08 -37.54 -4.28
N GLN A 275 6.92 -38.19 -4.22
CA GLN A 275 5.87 -38.03 -5.21
C GLN A 275 5.16 -36.66 -5.07
N ILE A 276 4.70 -36.12 -6.20
CA ILE A 276 3.96 -34.83 -6.19
C ILE A 276 2.55 -35.07 -5.66
N MET A 277 2.26 -34.45 -4.51
CA MET A 277 0.93 -34.45 -3.91
C MET A 277 -0.02 -33.51 -4.66
N ALA A 278 0.40 -32.28 -4.95
CA ALA A 278 -0.34 -31.29 -5.71
C ALA A 278 0.64 -30.33 -6.40
N LYS A 279 0.20 -29.67 -7.47
CA LYS A 279 0.98 -28.63 -8.15
C LYS A 279 0.10 -27.47 -8.55
N ALA A 280 0.67 -26.25 -8.54
CA ALA A 280 0.00 -25.05 -9.01
C ALA A 280 0.99 -24.10 -9.67
N THR A 281 0.44 -23.21 -10.49
CA THR A 281 1.19 -22.30 -11.35
C THR A 281 0.82 -20.86 -11.03
N ALA A 282 1.84 -19.98 -10.86
CA ALA A 282 1.63 -18.54 -10.66
C ALA A 282 2.86 -17.74 -11.14
N ARG A 283 2.69 -16.41 -11.26
CA ARG A 283 3.79 -15.48 -11.56
C ARG A 283 4.83 -15.33 -10.44
N ASN A 284 4.53 -15.83 -9.24
CA ASN A 284 5.40 -15.76 -8.07
C ASN A 284 5.46 -17.14 -7.40
N LYS A 285 6.66 -17.61 -7.06
CA LYS A 285 6.88 -18.92 -6.40
C LYS A 285 6.06 -19.07 -5.11
N LYS A 286 6.04 -18.02 -4.25
CA LYS A 286 5.29 -18.07 -2.99
C LYS A 286 3.77 -18.21 -3.21
N VAL A 287 3.24 -17.58 -4.25
CA VAL A 287 1.82 -17.71 -4.62
C VAL A 287 1.54 -19.09 -5.18
N ALA A 288 2.42 -19.61 -6.04
CA ALA A 288 2.29 -20.98 -6.58
C ALA A 288 2.37 -22.03 -5.46
N GLU A 289 3.27 -21.87 -4.48
CA GLU A 289 3.37 -22.78 -3.33
C GLU A 289 2.12 -22.72 -2.44
N GLN A 290 1.57 -21.54 -2.20
CA GLN A 290 0.33 -21.36 -1.43
C GLN A 290 -0.86 -22.06 -2.11
N GLU A 291 -0.97 -21.90 -3.42
CA GLU A 291 -2.03 -22.55 -4.22
C GLU A 291 -1.82 -24.06 -4.34
N ALA A 292 -0.59 -24.53 -4.48
CA ALA A 292 -0.27 -25.96 -4.44
C ALA A 292 -0.64 -26.57 -3.07
N SER A 293 -0.43 -25.81 -1.99
CA SER A 293 -0.83 -26.22 -0.64
C SER A 293 -2.34 -26.30 -0.49
N ARG A 294 -3.09 -25.34 -1.07
CA ARG A 294 -4.57 -25.36 -1.09
C ARG A 294 -5.07 -26.64 -1.78
N LEU A 295 -4.58 -26.92 -2.97
CA LEU A 295 -4.93 -28.12 -3.72
C LEU A 295 -4.55 -29.42 -2.99
N ALA A 296 -3.43 -29.40 -2.25
CA ALA A 296 -3.02 -30.53 -1.41
C ALA A 296 -4.02 -30.76 -0.27
N MET A 297 -4.44 -29.68 0.44
CA MET A 297 -5.43 -29.77 1.52
C MET A 297 -6.81 -30.20 1.03
N GLU A 298 -7.23 -29.77 -0.17
CA GLU A 298 -8.48 -30.27 -0.79
C GLU A 298 -8.43 -31.78 -1.04
N ARG A 299 -7.28 -32.32 -1.47
CA ARG A 299 -7.11 -33.77 -1.63
C ARG A 299 -7.17 -34.51 -0.30
N VAL A 300 -6.56 -33.97 0.75
CA VAL A 300 -6.65 -34.51 2.11
C VAL A 300 -8.10 -34.60 2.56
N ALA A 301 -8.84 -33.49 2.41
CA ALA A 301 -10.26 -33.45 2.76
C ALA A 301 -11.11 -34.45 1.95
N ALA A 302 -10.83 -34.59 0.65
CA ALA A 302 -11.54 -35.54 -0.23
C ALA A 302 -11.27 -37.02 0.11
N GLN A 303 -10.10 -37.31 0.73
CA GLN A 303 -9.74 -38.67 1.16
C GLN A 303 -10.30 -39.03 2.55
N GLY A 304 -11.06 -38.14 3.20
CA GLY A 304 -11.69 -38.39 4.50
C GLY A 304 -10.72 -38.38 5.70
N GLU A 305 -9.49 -37.88 5.49
CA GLU A 305 -8.52 -37.67 6.56
C GLU A 305 -8.84 -36.36 7.29
N SER A 306 -9.67 -36.43 8.32
CA SER A 306 -10.16 -35.27 9.09
C SER A 306 -9.05 -34.52 9.80
N LEU A 307 -9.12 -33.16 9.74
CA LEU A 307 -8.28 -32.24 10.51
C LEU A 307 -8.59 -32.25 12.02
N ASP A 308 -9.65 -32.95 12.45
CA ASP A 308 -10.16 -32.93 13.84
C ASP A 308 -9.28 -33.73 14.82
N LYS A 309 -8.09 -34.16 14.39
CA LYS A 309 -7.14 -34.90 15.26
C LYS A 309 -5.86 -34.14 15.62
N VAL A 310 -5.84 -32.80 15.42
CA VAL A 310 -4.65 -31.98 15.76
C VAL A 310 -5.01 -30.88 16.74
#